data_46b824a653c2da3194e93ecfbe78d506
#
_entry.id   46b824a653c2da3194e93ecfbe78d506
#
_cell.length_a   1.000
_cell.length_b   1.000
_cell.length_c   1.000
_cell.angle_alpha   90.00
_cell.angle_beta   90.00
_cell.angle_gamma   90.00
#
_symmetry.space_group_name_H-M   'P 1'
#
loop_
_entity.id
_entity.type
_entity.pdbx_description
1 polymer ?
#
loop_
_entity_poly.entity_id
_entity_poly.type
_entity_poly.pdbx_seq_one_letter_code
_entity_poly.pdbx_strand_id
1 'polypeptide(L)'
;MKRLVLAFAVLAASACSSIPSLPFSEPSGFTEEAMPGGRMRIVYEAPTAEVTKKLVADRTLSRAAQITLDKGNEWFEIASKVDGKLDGKNTQTLIIVMGKGEALAGGPRQYDAKETLASLKGKIS
;
A
#
# COMPACT_ATOMS: atom_id res chain seq x y z
N MET A 1 17.37 20.55 40.61
CA MET A 1 17.00 20.34 40.37
C MET A 1 16.53 20.15 39.33
N LYS A 2 16.27 20.21 39.03
CA LYS A 2 15.79 20.19 38.29
C LYS A 2 15.96 19.64 37.17
N ARG A 3 16.03 19.54 36.96
CA ARG A 3 16.20 19.21 36.04
C ARG A 3 15.78 18.17 35.40
N LEU A 4 15.60 17.92 35.70
CA LEU A 4 15.26 16.97 35.20
C LEU A 4 14.57 16.74 34.24
N VAL A 5 14.19 17.18 34.28
CA VAL A 5 13.48 17.12 33.48
C VAL A 5 13.71 16.65 32.34
N LEU A 6 13.97 16.78 32.26
CA LEU A 6 14.09 16.55 31.33
C LEU A 6 14.04 15.55 30.62
N ALA A 7 14.12 15.42 30.78
CA ALA A 7 14.21 14.58 30.28
C ALA A 7 13.41 13.80 29.70
N PHE A 8 13.10 13.76 29.85
CA PHE A 8 12.38 13.05 29.53
C PHE A 8 11.90 12.98 28.51
N ALA A 9 11.61 13.29 28.45
CA ALA A 9 10.99 13.44 27.68
C ALA A 9 11.32 12.81 26.63
N VAL A 10 11.70 12.94 26.56
CA VAL A 10 12.07 12.59 25.69
C VAL A 10 11.89 11.47 25.18
N LEU A 11 12.06 11.23 25.54
CA LEU A 11 12.08 10.15 25.27
C LEU A 11 11.13 9.63 24.67
N ALA A 12 10.65 9.89 25.02
CA ALA A 12 9.55 9.37 24.73
C ALA A 12 9.35 9.29 23.40
N ALA A 13 9.33 10.18 23.18
CA ALA A 13 9.11 10.27 21.94
C ALA A 13 9.64 9.24 21.26
N SER A 14 10.63 9.24 21.47
CA SER A 14 11.24 8.40 20.70
C SER A 14 10.56 7.20 20.61
N ALA A 15 10.29 6.89 21.51
CA ALA A 15 9.86 5.70 21.49
C ALA A 15 8.92 5.47 20.46
N CYS A 16 8.17 6.21 20.47
CA CYS A 16 7.25 5.96 19.66
C CYS A 16 7.57 5.51 18.45
N SER A 17 8.25 6.10 18.07
CA SER A 17 8.48 5.87 16.79
C SER A 17 8.67 4.50 16.54
N SER A 18 9.34 3.98 17.19
CA SER A 18 9.74 2.78 16.77
C SER A 18 8.72 1.85 16.61
N ILE A 19 7.96 1.91 17.24
CA ILE A 19 7.18 1.00 17.18
C ILE A 19 6.45 0.57 16.20
N PRO A 20 6.03 1.23 15.66
CA PRO A 20 5.23 0.92 14.67
C PRO A 20 5.46 -0.31 14.03
N SER A 21 6.40 -0.48 13.89
CA SER A 21 6.67 -1.49 13.16
C SER A 21 6.12 -2.65 13.56
N LEU A 22 5.85 -3.11 13.66
CA LEU A 22 5.46 -4.13 14.03
C LEU A 22 5.22 -5.24 13.32
N PRO A 23 4.85 -6.05 13.72
CA PRO A 23 4.75 -7.34 13.27
C PRO A 23 3.99 -7.48 12.03
N PHE A 24 3.11 -6.72 11.86
CA PHE A 24 2.44 -6.87 10.71
C PHE A 24 2.99 -6.15 9.72
N SER A 25 4.14 -5.98 9.75
CA SER A 25 4.79 -5.23 8.86
C SER A 25 4.27 -5.26 7.53
N GLU A 26 4.51 -4.30 6.81
CA GLU A 26 4.14 -4.28 5.51
C GLU A 26 4.91 -5.20 4.70
N PRO A 27 4.35 -5.76 3.68
CA PRO A 27 5.09 -6.62 2.79
C PRO A 27 6.24 -5.84 2.20
N SER A 28 7.35 -6.47 2.06
CA SER A 28 8.51 -5.77 1.53
C SER A 28 8.38 -5.55 0.04
N GLY A 29 9.09 -4.62 -0.46
CA GLY A 29 9.10 -4.32 -1.88
C GLY A 29 8.13 -3.24 -2.29
N PHE A 30 7.32 -2.75 -1.37
CA PHE A 30 6.34 -1.71 -1.70
C PHE A 30 6.80 -0.35 -1.22
N THR A 31 6.50 0.65 -2.02
CA THR A 31 6.69 2.04 -1.63
C THR A 31 5.36 2.73 -1.87
N GLU A 32 4.91 3.52 -0.93
CA GLU A 32 3.62 4.17 -1.02
C GLU A 32 3.76 5.65 -0.77
N GLU A 33 3.04 6.43 -1.54
CA GLU A 33 3.15 7.87 -1.43
C GLU A 33 1.81 8.52 -1.65
N ALA A 34 1.37 9.34 -0.71
CA ALA A 34 0.12 10.06 -0.87
C ALA A 34 0.32 11.17 -1.89
N MET A 35 -0.67 11.38 -2.73
CA MET A 35 -0.61 12.38 -3.76
C MET A 35 -1.78 13.33 -3.63
N PRO A 36 -1.71 14.51 -4.22
CA PRO A 36 -2.81 15.43 -4.15
C PRO A 36 -4.09 14.84 -4.74
N GLY A 37 -5.21 15.30 -4.23
CA GLY A 37 -6.47 14.85 -4.78
C GLY A 37 -6.94 13.51 -4.27
N GLY A 38 -6.45 13.09 -3.13
CA GLY A 38 -6.91 11.81 -2.59
C GLY A 38 -6.37 10.60 -3.30
N ARG A 39 -5.29 10.76 -4.02
CA ARG A 39 -4.69 9.66 -4.74
C ARG A 39 -3.55 9.06 -3.93
N MET A 40 -3.23 7.83 -4.26
CA MET A 40 -2.11 7.16 -3.63
C MET A 40 -1.30 6.48 -4.72
N ARG A 41 0.00 6.66 -4.69
CA ARG A 41 0.88 5.98 -5.63
C ARG A 41 1.51 4.81 -4.92
N ILE A 42 1.42 3.64 -5.53
CA ILE A 42 1.96 2.42 -4.97
C ILE A 42 2.94 1.85 -5.98
N VAL A 43 4.16 1.61 -5.57
CA VAL A 43 5.17 1.02 -6.42
C VAL A 43 5.59 -0.30 -5.82
N TYR A 44 5.59 -1.36 -6.60
CA TYR A 44 6.07 -2.65 -6.14
C TYR A 44 7.25 -3.09 -7.00
N GLU A 45 8.31 -3.54 -6.32
CA GLU A 45 9.47 -4.01 -6.99
C GLU A 45 9.65 -5.45 -6.60
N ALA A 46 9.66 -6.34 -7.55
CA ALA A 46 9.80 -7.76 -7.25
C ALA A 46 11.15 -8.04 -6.59
N PRO A 47 11.20 -8.96 -5.66
CA PRO A 47 12.46 -9.26 -4.99
C PRO A 47 13.47 -10.01 -5.87
N THR A 48 13.00 -10.75 -6.84
CA THR A 48 13.90 -11.48 -7.73
C THR A 48 13.35 -11.44 -9.15
N ALA A 49 14.18 -11.84 -10.09
CA ALA A 49 13.77 -11.85 -11.49
C ALA A 49 12.78 -12.97 -11.80
N GLU A 50 12.65 -13.94 -10.93
CA GLU A 50 11.71 -15.02 -11.16
C GLU A 50 10.27 -14.66 -10.86
N VAL A 51 10.02 -13.58 -10.17
CA VAL A 51 8.65 -13.18 -9.85
C VAL A 51 8.01 -12.67 -11.12
N THR A 52 6.96 -13.33 -11.57
CA THR A 52 6.35 -13.02 -12.85
C THR A 52 5.62 -11.69 -12.83
N LYS A 53 5.39 -11.16 -14.01
CA LYS A 53 4.65 -9.94 -14.14
C LYS A 53 3.26 -10.10 -13.57
N LYS A 54 2.63 -11.25 -13.75
CA LYS A 54 1.31 -11.46 -13.22
C LYS A 54 1.32 -11.45 -11.69
N LEU A 55 2.30 -12.06 -11.08
CA LEU A 55 2.37 -12.08 -9.64
C LEU A 55 2.62 -10.67 -9.10
N VAL A 56 3.44 -9.89 -9.79
CA VAL A 56 3.67 -8.50 -9.41
C VAL A 56 2.36 -7.75 -9.46
N ALA A 57 1.57 -7.94 -10.53
CA ALA A 57 0.30 -7.24 -10.65
C ALA A 57 -0.68 -7.66 -9.56
N ASP A 58 -0.73 -8.95 -9.26
CA ASP A 58 -1.65 -9.43 -8.21
C ASP A 58 -1.23 -8.89 -6.84
N ARG A 59 0.05 -8.86 -6.57
CA ARG A 59 0.53 -8.34 -5.29
C ARG A 59 0.25 -6.84 -5.17
N THR A 60 0.46 -6.09 -6.25
CA THR A 60 0.22 -4.66 -6.21
C THR A 60 -1.27 -4.37 -6.04
N LEU A 61 -2.11 -5.12 -6.71
CA LEU A 61 -3.55 -4.93 -6.58
C LEU A 61 -4.00 -5.28 -5.16
N SER A 62 -3.44 -6.32 -4.59
CA SER A 62 -3.77 -6.70 -3.22
C SER A 62 -3.36 -5.59 -2.25
N ARG A 63 -2.20 -4.99 -2.49
CA ARG A 63 -1.75 -3.91 -1.62
C ARG A 63 -2.66 -2.69 -1.75
N ALA A 64 -3.12 -2.41 -2.97
CA ALA A 64 -4.03 -1.29 -3.18
C ALA A 64 -5.32 -1.50 -2.38
N ALA A 65 -5.84 -2.73 -2.38
CA ALA A 65 -7.05 -3.03 -1.63
C ALA A 65 -6.79 -2.89 -0.13
N GLN A 66 -5.64 -3.35 0.33
CA GLN A 66 -5.29 -3.26 1.73
C GLN A 66 -5.20 -1.81 2.19
N ILE A 67 -4.54 -0.98 1.41
CA ILE A 67 -4.40 0.43 1.76
C ILE A 67 -5.77 1.10 1.78
N THR A 68 -6.62 0.74 0.82
CA THR A 68 -7.96 1.31 0.77
C THR A 68 -8.71 1.04 2.07
N LEU A 69 -8.66 -0.20 2.55
CA LEU A 69 -9.33 -0.54 3.79
C LEU A 69 -8.66 0.10 4.99
N ASP A 70 -7.32 0.13 5.00
CA ASP A 70 -6.60 0.72 6.11
C ASP A 70 -6.92 2.19 6.29
N LYS A 71 -7.25 2.88 5.21
CA LYS A 71 -7.58 4.28 5.29
C LYS A 71 -9.07 4.52 5.48
N GLY A 72 -9.82 3.46 5.76
CA GLY A 72 -11.24 3.61 6.05
C GLY A 72 -12.11 3.70 4.82
N ASN A 73 -11.56 3.37 3.66
CA ASN A 73 -12.34 3.42 2.43
C ASN A 73 -12.83 2.03 2.05
N GLU A 74 -13.67 1.95 1.06
CA GLU A 74 -14.31 0.68 0.69
C GLU A 74 -14.00 0.25 -0.74
N TRP A 75 -13.67 1.18 -1.60
CA TRP A 75 -13.37 0.85 -2.98
C TRP A 75 -12.23 1.72 -3.47
N PHE A 76 -11.61 1.29 -4.55
CA PHE A 76 -10.59 2.12 -5.20
C PHE A 76 -10.73 2.00 -6.71
N GLU A 77 -10.24 3.00 -7.38
CA GLU A 77 -10.22 3.01 -8.83
C GLU A 77 -8.78 3.20 -9.27
N ILE A 78 -8.38 2.49 -10.32
CA ILE A 78 -7.03 2.63 -10.82
C ILE A 78 -6.99 3.78 -11.82
N ALA A 79 -6.28 4.83 -11.46
CA ALA A 79 -6.12 5.97 -12.32
C ALA A 79 -4.98 5.76 -13.30
N SER A 80 -3.97 5.00 -12.90
CA SER A 80 -2.82 4.78 -13.77
C SER A 80 -2.15 3.46 -13.37
N LYS A 81 -1.69 2.73 -14.36
CA LYS A 81 -0.99 1.48 -14.12
C LYS A 81 0.18 1.40 -15.11
N VAL A 82 1.36 1.27 -14.60
CA VAL A 82 2.55 1.19 -15.44
C VAL A 82 3.39 -0.01 -15.02
N ASP A 83 3.69 -0.87 -15.97
CA ASP A 83 4.55 -2.01 -15.71
C ASP A 83 5.95 -1.65 -16.15
N GLY A 84 6.95 -2.16 -15.46
CA GLY A 84 8.32 -1.86 -15.81
C GLY A 84 9.27 -2.93 -15.34
N LYS A 85 10.53 -2.66 -15.47
CA LYS A 85 11.58 -3.53 -14.99
C LYS A 85 12.72 -2.70 -14.42
N LEU A 86 13.32 -3.23 -13.37
CA LEU A 86 14.47 -2.58 -12.79
C LEU A 86 15.46 -3.68 -12.46
N ASP A 87 16.62 -3.63 -13.07
CA ASP A 87 17.66 -4.64 -12.86
C ASP A 87 17.11 -6.06 -13.12
N GLY A 88 16.29 -6.19 -14.15
CA GLY A 88 15.76 -7.50 -14.52
C GLY A 88 14.57 -7.94 -13.71
N LYS A 89 14.17 -7.18 -12.71
CA LYS A 89 13.04 -7.55 -11.88
C LYS A 89 11.82 -6.78 -12.31
N ASN A 90 10.67 -7.45 -12.27
CA ASN A 90 9.43 -6.78 -12.68
C ASN A 90 8.98 -5.78 -11.62
N THR A 91 8.42 -4.68 -12.09
CA THR A 91 7.88 -3.65 -11.20
C THR A 91 6.52 -3.25 -11.69
N GLN A 92 5.73 -2.65 -10.81
CA GLN A 92 4.46 -2.07 -11.23
C GLN A 92 4.19 -0.85 -10.39
N THR A 93 3.69 0.19 -11.04
CA THR A 93 3.28 1.39 -10.36
C THR A 93 1.78 1.57 -10.57
N LEU A 94 1.04 1.71 -9.49
CA LEU A 94 -0.37 2.01 -9.57
C LEU A 94 -0.62 3.35 -8.92
N ILE A 95 -1.50 4.13 -9.54
CA ILE A 95 -2.02 5.32 -8.88
C ILE A 95 -3.50 5.07 -8.72
N ILE A 96 -3.98 5.11 -7.50
CA ILE A 96 -5.37 4.80 -7.21
C ILE A 96 -6.06 5.99 -6.57
N VAL A 97 -7.38 6.01 -6.70
CA VAL A 97 -8.24 6.95 -6.01
C VAL A 97 -9.14 6.10 -5.14
N MET A 98 -9.25 6.43 -3.88
CA MET A 98 -10.01 5.62 -2.94
C MET A 98 -11.28 6.33 -2.53
N GLY A 99 -12.30 5.56 -2.20
CA GLY A 99 -13.54 6.16 -1.71
C GLY A 99 -14.38 5.17 -0.95
N LYS A 100 -15.48 5.64 -0.41
CA LYS A 100 -16.40 4.77 0.28
C LYS A 100 -17.82 5.20 -0.03
N GLY A 101 -18.76 4.33 0.33
CA GLY A 101 -20.13 4.58 -0.01
C GLY A 101 -20.38 4.14 -1.42
N GLU A 102 -21.32 4.81 -2.07
CA GLU A 102 -21.64 4.40 -3.37
C GLU A 102 -20.53 4.69 -4.31
N ALA A 103 -20.07 3.72 -5.01
CA ALA A 103 -19.02 3.93 -5.96
C ALA A 103 -19.54 4.77 -7.09
N LEU A 104 -18.68 5.56 -7.66
CA LEU A 104 -19.05 6.33 -8.77
C LEU A 104 -19.44 5.40 -9.86
N ALA A 105 -20.32 5.82 -10.67
CA ALA A 105 -20.86 5.01 -11.67
C ALA A 105 -19.90 4.04 -12.21
N GLY A 106 -20.11 2.86 -11.99
CA GLY A 106 -19.27 1.82 -12.22
C GLY A 106 -18.36 1.85 -13.35
N GLY A 107 -17.27 2.31 -13.17
CA GLY A 107 -16.27 2.24 -14.18
C GLY A 107 -15.62 0.90 -14.12
N PRO A 108 -15.13 0.45 -15.22
CA PRO A 108 -14.49 -0.86 -15.27
C PRO A 108 -13.22 -0.91 -14.46
N ARG A 109 -12.73 0.20 -14.00
CA ARG A 109 -11.52 0.19 -13.21
C ARG A 109 -11.75 0.29 -11.72
N GLN A 110 -12.99 0.22 -11.30
CA GLN A 110 -13.28 0.29 -9.88
C GLN A 110 -13.28 -1.08 -9.26
N TYR A 111 -12.74 -1.18 -8.07
CA TYR A 111 -12.59 -2.42 -7.36
C TYR A 111 -13.12 -2.29 -5.96
N ASP A 112 -13.91 -3.27 -5.52
CA ASP A 112 -14.30 -3.34 -4.13
C ASP A 112 -13.11 -3.91 -3.37
N ALA A 113 -12.66 -3.22 -2.34
CA ALA A 113 -11.43 -3.62 -1.68
C ALA A 113 -11.52 -4.98 -1.00
N LYS A 114 -12.63 -5.26 -0.34
CA LYS A 114 -12.78 -6.54 0.33
C LYS A 114 -12.86 -7.69 -0.65
N GLU A 115 -13.61 -7.50 -1.73
CA GLU A 115 -13.73 -8.53 -2.72
C GLU A 115 -12.41 -8.78 -3.42
N THR A 116 -11.66 -7.74 -3.65
CA THR A 116 -10.36 -7.86 -4.30
C THR A 116 -9.42 -8.68 -3.43
N LEU A 117 -9.37 -8.38 -2.15
CA LEU A 117 -8.52 -9.15 -1.26
C LEU A 117 -8.94 -10.62 -1.21
N ALA A 118 -10.23 -10.85 -1.15
CA ALA A 118 -10.72 -12.22 -1.10
C ALA A 118 -10.36 -12.99 -2.36
N SER A 119 -10.48 -12.35 -3.51
CA SER A 119 -10.21 -13.05 -4.76
C SER A 119 -8.72 -13.30 -4.98
N LEU A 120 -7.88 -12.50 -4.36
CA LEU A 120 -6.45 -12.67 -4.53
C LEU A 120 -5.80 -13.52 -3.44
N LYS A 121 -6.57 -13.88 -2.43
CA LYS A 121 -6.05 -14.68 -1.37
C LYS A 121 -5.53 -15.98 -1.95
N GLY A 122 -4.33 -16.32 -1.65
CA GLY A 122 -3.74 -17.53 -2.19
C GLY A 122 -3.06 -17.36 -3.51
N LYS A 123 -3.25 -16.23 -4.17
CA LYS A 123 -2.60 -16.00 -5.45
C LYS A 123 -1.37 -15.15 -5.36
N ILE A 124 -1.12 -14.58 -4.21
CA ILE A 124 -0.02 -13.63 -4.09
C ILE A 124 1.17 -14.20 -3.32
N SER A 125 1.10 -15.45 -2.95
CA SER A 125 2.22 -16.04 -2.20
C SER A 125 3.33 -16.47 -3.09
#